data_e7a6ff05f3f47e7ee0bf4a41eb86ce46
#
_entry.id   e7a6ff05f3f47e7ee0bf4a41eb86ce46
#
_cell.length_a   1.000
_cell.length_b   1.000
_cell.length_c   1.000
_cell.angle_alpha   90.00
_cell.angle_beta   90.00
_cell.angle_gamma   90.00
#
_symmetry.space_group_name_H-M   'P 1'
#
loop_
_entity.id
_entity.type
_entity.pdbx_description
1 polymer ?
#
loop_
_entity_poly.entity_id
_entity_poly.type
_entity_poly.pdbx_seq_one_letter_code
_entity_poly.pdbx_strand_id
1 'polypeptide(L)'
;MTSSFLPGPGETSNTPPSAPQALRLPSVDRLLLSEALAPLSASIGRPLVKRAIQQTLAELRESKSAAEETQIIRSVIDRAQASVQPQLRSVINLTGTVIHTNLGRAVLSEEVITSVADAMRSYNALEFDLEHGERGDRDTVVEALICRLTGAQAATVVNNCAAAVLLSLVALGARREVIISRSEQIEIGGSFRMPDIMKAANCRLVEVGTTNRTHLRDYQEAIKEKTALIVKAHRSNYAVTGFTAEVGDEELAALAHAHGLFYMVDLGSGALLDMSRWGLPREPLPSDALSKGADVVMFSGDKLLGGPQAGLIVGSRAAIDKIKKHPLKRTFRVSKLVMAALEATLRLYDSDHDLVNRIPVLAMLTREREDIRQACARVMPRLAQIAGPRFRADIVDCASQIGSGALPEERLPSAAVRLTPIDSGKRTGRLLSETLAEFRKLKTPVIGRIRDDAIVFDCRCLSARDESILLSAAS
;
A
#
# COMPACT_ATOMS: atom_id res chain seq x y z
N MET A 1 -84.22 59.79 -24.40
CA MET A 1 -83.80 59.58 -25.83
C MET A 1 -82.28 59.31 -25.78
N THR A 2 -81.86 58.37 -26.52
CA THR A 2 -80.55 57.86 -26.82
C THR A 2 -80.04 56.69 -25.95
N SER A 3 -80.19 55.54 -26.57
CA SER A 3 -79.71 54.24 -26.25
C SER A 3 -78.16 54.20 -26.38
N SER A 4 -77.47 53.66 -25.43
CA SER A 4 -76.06 53.26 -25.51
C SER A 4 -75.96 51.73 -25.44
N PHE A 5 -75.53 51.17 -26.56
CA PHE A 5 -75.12 49.72 -26.68
C PHE A 5 -73.83 49.47 -25.97
N LEU A 6 -73.81 48.47 -25.15
CA LEU A 6 -72.57 47.83 -24.56
C LEU A 6 -72.15 46.67 -25.48
N PRO A 7 -70.86 46.48 -25.78
CA PRO A 7 -70.41 45.33 -26.53
C PRO A 7 -70.22 44.09 -25.56
N GLY A 8 -70.57 42.93 -26.09
CA GLY A 8 -70.50 41.64 -25.37
C GLY A 8 -69.08 41.12 -25.13
N PRO A 9 -68.89 40.12 -24.22
CA PRO A 9 -67.59 39.61 -23.82
C PRO A 9 -66.91 38.79 -24.93
N GLY A 10 -65.65 39.13 -25.20
CA GLY A 10 -64.79 38.41 -26.16
C GLY A 10 -64.56 36.96 -25.74
N GLU A 11 -64.57 36.09 -26.72
CA GLU A 11 -64.23 34.69 -26.62
C GLU A 11 -62.74 34.54 -26.24
N THR A 12 -62.48 34.00 -25.07
CA THR A 12 -61.15 33.54 -24.69
C THR A 12 -60.86 32.22 -25.40
N SER A 13 -59.95 32.23 -26.35
CA SER A 13 -59.43 31.06 -27.03
C SER A 13 -58.63 30.20 -26.00
N ASN A 14 -59.26 29.14 -25.56
CA ASN A 14 -58.65 28.09 -24.74
C ASN A 14 -57.78 27.20 -25.63
N THR A 15 -56.50 27.57 -25.83
CA THR A 15 -55.52 26.66 -26.43
C THR A 15 -55.12 25.65 -25.34
N PRO A 16 -55.31 24.35 -25.54
CA PRO A 16 -54.88 23.36 -24.54
C PRO A 16 -53.35 23.39 -24.40
N PRO A 17 -52.78 23.20 -23.20
CA PRO A 17 -51.35 23.15 -23.00
C PRO A 17 -50.77 22.01 -23.86
N SER A 18 -49.75 22.34 -24.67
CA SER A 18 -49.04 21.36 -25.49
C SER A 18 -48.62 20.18 -24.65
N ALA A 19 -49.00 18.99 -25.06
CA ALA A 19 -48.51 17.74 -24.42
C ALA A 19 -46.98 17.76 -24.31
N PRO A 20 -46.40 17.24 -23.19
CA PRO A 20 -44.96 17.23 -23.03
C PRO A 20 -44.33 16.46 -24.20
N GLN A 21 -43.45 17.14 -24.92
CA GLN A 21 -42.71 16.54 -26.05
C GLN A 21 -42.02 15.29 -25.52
N ALA A 22 -42.42 14.12 -26.03
CA ALA A 22 -41.83 12.86 -25.68
C ALA A 22 -40.32 12.91 -25.97
N LEU A 23 -39.50 12.56 -24.97
CA LEU A 23 -38.04 12.50 -25.06
C LEU A 23 -37.65 11.57 -26.22
N ARG A 24 -37.31 12.10 -27.39
CA ARG A 24 -36.86 11.32 -28.54
C ARG A 24 -35.35 11.03 -28.41
N LEU A 25 -35.00 10.02 -27.59
CA LEU A 25 -33.61 9.53 -27.53
C LEU A 25 -33.31 8.66 -28.76
N PRO A 26 -32.09 8.73 -29.33
CA PRO A 26 -31.69 7.88 -30.44
C PRO A 26 -31.73 6.40 -30.05
N SER A 27 -31.95 5.52 -31.03
CA SER A 27 -31.89 4.07 -30.77
C SER A 27 -30.43 3.58 -30.52
N VAL A 28 -30.30 2.48 -29.79
CA VAL A 28 -28.99 1.86 -29.54
C VAL A 28 -28.28 1.51 -30.85
N ASP A 29 -29.02 0.99 -31.83
CA ASP A 29 -28.43 0.59 -33.13
C ASP A 29 -27.97 1.77 -33.93
N ARG A 30 -28.75 2.89 -33.92
CA ARG A 30 -28.34 4.12 -34.59
C ARG A 30 -27.04 4.68 -34.03
N LEU A 31 -26.89 4.74 -32.71
CA LEU A 31 -25.67 5.21 -32.07
C LEU A 31 -24.51 4.27 -32.35
N LEU A 32 -24.74 2.96 -32.32
CA LEU A 32 -23.71 1.91 -32.53
C LEU A 32 -23.16 1.93 -33.98
N LEU A 33 -23.94 2.46 -34.94
CA LEU A 33 -23.54 2.61 -36.33
C LEU A 33 -22.99 4.00 -36.66
N SER A 34 -22.92 4.90 -35.68
CA SER A 34 -22.39 6.24 -35.88
C SER A 34 -20.89 6.20 -36.16
N GLU A 35 -20.43 7.03 -37.10
CA GLU A 35 -19.00 7.17 -37.40
C GLU A 35 -18.17 7.59 -36.20
N ALA A 36 -18.76 8.38 -35.29
CA ALA A 36 -18.10 8.85 -34.09
C ALA A 36 -17.75 7.70 -33.09
N LEU A 37 -18.51 6.61 -33.09
CA LEU A 37 -18.25 5.45 -32.22
C LEU A 37 -17.52 4.27 -32.92
N ALA A 38 -17.31 4.37 -34.22
CA ALA A 38 -16.63 3.33 -35.00
C ALA A 38 -15.18 3.07 -34.53
N PRO A 39 -14.31 4.11 -34.29
CA PRO A 39 -12.96 3.90 -33.79
C PRO A 39 -12.95 3.27 -32.39
N LEU A 40 -13.88 3.68 -31.53
CA LEU A 40 -14.02 3.14 -30.19
C LEU A 40 -14.43 1.66 -30.23
N SER A 41 -15.42 1.33 -31.09
CA SER A 41 -15.85 -0.06 -31.29
C SER A 41 -14.74 -0.97 -31.80
N ALA A 42 -13.87 -0.45 -32.66
CA ALA A 42 -12.70 -1.18 -33.16
C ALA A 42 -11.65 -1.40 -32.08
N SER A 43 -11.44 -0.46 -31.15
CA SER A 43 -10.41 -0.52 -30.13
C SER A 43 -10.80 -1.35 -28.91
N ILE A 44 -12.04 -1.23 -28.41
CA ILE A 44 -12.46 -1.88 -27.15
C ILE A 44 -13.54 -2.96 -27.35
N GLY A 45 -14.04 -3.12 -28.56
CA GLY A 45 -15.05 -4.11 -28.94
C GLY A 45 -16.49 -3.60 -28.87
N ARG A 46 -17.26 -3.96 -29.91
CA ARG A 46 -18.68 -3.55 -30.08
C ARG A 46 -19.59 -3.91 -28.87
N PRO A 47 -19.41 -5.03 -28.15
CA PRO A 47 -20.27 -5.34 -26.99
C PRO A 47 -20.14 -4.34 -25.85
N LEU A 48 -18.94 -3.82 -25.57
CA LEU A 48 -18.70 -2.83 -24.50
C LEU A 48 -19.30 -1.48 -24.87
N VAL A 49 -19.13 -1.02 -26.12
CA VAL A 49 -19.74 0.22 -26.62
C VAL A 49 -21.27 0.11 -26.57
N LYS A 50 -21.87 -1.03 -26.99
CA LYS A 50 -23.31 -1.26 -26.89
C LYS A 50 -23.82 -1.15 -25.44
N ARG A 51 -23.11 -1.73 -24.49
CA ARG A 51 -23.43 -1.64 -23.06
C ARG A 51 -23.38 -0.20 -22.56
N ALA A 52 -22.35 0.55 -22.93
CA ALA A 52 -22.21 1.96 -22.56
C ALA A 52 -23.37 2.81 -23.12
N ILE A 53 -23.78 2.59 -24.38
CA ILE A 53 -24.95 3.22 -24.98
C ILE A 53 -26.22 2.91 -24.19
N GLN A 54 -26.45 1.63 -23.88
CA GLN A 54 -27.66 1.18 -23.14
C GLN A 54 -27.72 1.84 -21.77
N GLN A 55 -26.62 1.91 -21.03
CA GLN A 55 -26.55 2.55 -19.72
C GLN A 55 -26.79 4.06 -19.81
N THR A 56 -26.13 4.75 -20.74
CA THR A 56 -26.31 6.19 -20.94
C THR A 56 -27.76 6.54 -21.28
N LEU A 57 -28.39 5.79 -22.20
CA LEU A 57 -29.77 6.01 -22.57
C LEU A 57 -30.77 5.66 -21.41
N ALA A 58 -30.45 4.67 -20.57
CA ALA A 58 -31.25 4.33 -19.41
C ALA A 58 -31.25 5.47 -18.37
N GLU A 59 -30.10 6.04 -18.05
CA GLU A 59 -29.97 7.17 -17.12
C GLU A 59 -30.70 8.42 -17.63
N LEU A 60 -30.62 8.69 -18.93
CA LEU A 60 -31.35 9.82 -19.54
C LEU A 60 -32.88 9.61 -19.46
N ARG A 61 -33.36 8.37 -19.60
CA ARG A 61 -34.80 8.06 -19.43
C ARG A 61 -35.25 8.22 -17.97
N GLU A 62 -34.46 7.74 -17.03
CA GLU A 62 -34.79 7.86 -15.59
C GLU A 62 -34.77 9.32 -15.12
N SER A 63 -33.78 10.10 -15.53
CA SER A 63 -33.67 11.52 -15.20
C SER A 63 -34.65 12.42 -15.98
N LYS A 64 -35.36 11.87 -16.97
CA LYS A 64 -36.20 12.61 -17.91
C LYS A 64 -35.48 13.81 -18.55
N SER A 65 -34.18 13.67 -18.75
CA SER A 65 -33.32 14.75 -19.30
C SER A 65 -33.22 14.63 -20.80
N ALA A 66 -33.45 15.75 -21.50
CA ALA A 66 -33.14 15.86 -22.92
C ALA A 66 -31.61 16.11 -23.06
N ALA A 67 -30.98 15.42 -23.99
CA ALA A 67 -29.57 15.64 -24.34
C ALA A 67 -29.42 15.62 -25.88
N GLU A 68 -28.55 16.44 -26.39
CA GLU A 68 -28.18 16.38 -27.80
C GLU A 68 -27.38 15.10 -28.10
N GLU A 69 -27.49 14.62 -29.36
CA GLU A 69 -26.81 13.38 -29.77
C GLU A 69 -25.31 13.45 -29.57
N THR A 70 -24.69 14.62 -29.77
CA THR A 70 -23.26 14.87 -29.51
C THR A 70 -22.89 14.70 -28.04
N GLN A 71 -23.74 15.14 -27.12
CA GLN A 71 -23.55 14.98 -25.69
C GLN A 71 -23.70 13.49 -25.27
N ILE A 72 -24.68 12.81 -25.88
CA ILE A 72 -24.90 11.37 -25.66
C ILE A 72 -23.66 10.58 -26.11
N ILE A 73 -23.15 10.86 -27.32
CA ILE A 73 -21.95 10.21 -27.85
C ILE A 73 -20.74 10.44 -26.92
N ARG A 74 -20.55 11.67 -26.48
CA ARG A 74 -19.47 11.99 -25.54
C ARG A 74 -19.58 11.20 -24.24
N SER A 75 -20.76 11.15 -23.63
CA SER A 75 -21.02 10.36 -22.42
C SER A 75 -20.81 8.85 -22.64
N VAL A 76 -21.18 8.35 -23.84
CA VAL A 76 -20.92 6.95 -24.22
C VAL A 76 -19.42 6.68 -24.34
N ILE A 77 -18.66 7.57 -24.97
CA ILE A 77 -17.19 7.44 -25.09
C ILE A 77 -16.55 7.40 -23.70
N ASP A 78 -16.88 8.38 -22.86
CA ASP A 78 -16.33 8.47 -21.51
C ASP A 78 -16.62 7.22 -20.67
N ARG A 79 -17.87 6.74 -20.70
CA ARG A 79 -18.32 5.52 -20.01
C ARG A 79 -17.64 4.26 -20.55
N ALA A 80 -17.57 4.10 -21.85
CA ALA A 80 -16.97 2.95 -22.48
C ALA A 80 -15.46 2.90 -22.21
N GLN A 81 -14.76 4.02 -22.30
CA GLN A 81 -13.36 4.15 -21.92
C GLN A 81 -13.13 3.86 -20.43
N ALA A 82 -13.98 4.39 -19.55
CA ALA A 82 -13.91 4.10 -18.12
C ALA A 82 -14.09 2.60 -17.82
N SER A 83 -14.94 1.90 -18.58
CA SER A 83 -15.23 0.48 -18.38
C SER A 83 -14.04 -0.45 -18.67
N VAL A 84 -13.08 -0.03 -19.47
CA VAL A 84 -11.87 -0.79 -19.82
C VAL A 84 -10.64 -0.33 -19.05
N GLN A 85 -10.76 0.72 -18.22
CA GLN A 85 -9.65 1.15 -17.38
C GLN A 85 -9.38 0.11 -16.29
N PRO A 86 -8.12 -0.29 -16.08
CA PRO A 86 -7.76 -1.15 -14.96
C PRO A 86 -8.22 -0.53 -13.63
N GLN A 87 -8.77 -1.35 -12.73
CA GLN A 87 -9.09 -0.91 -11.37
C GLN A 87 -7.84 -0.61 -10.55
N LEU A 88 -6.78 -1.41 -10.74
CA LEU A 88 -5.46 -1.14 -10.17
C LEU A 88 -4.75 -0.11 -11.05
N ARG A 89 -4.83 1.16 -10.66
CA ARG A 89 -4.27 2.30 -11.40
C ARG A 89 -3.02 2.82 -10.73
N SER A 90 -2.02 3.19 -11.53
CA SER A 90 -0.88 3.96 -11.03
C SER A 90 -1.35 5.32 -10.52
N VAL A 91 -0.75 5.78 -9.44
CA VAL A 91 -1.01 7.09 -8.82
C VAL A 91 0.29 7.81 -8.53
N ILE A 92 0.28 9.13 -8.52
CA ILE A 92 1.41 9.95 -8.07
C ILE A 92 1.26 10.20 -6.57
N ASN A 93 2.19 9.67 -5.78
CA ASN A 93 2.19 9.80 -4.33
C ASN A 93 2.87 11.11 -3.90
N LEU A 94 2.09 12.10 -3.51
CA LEU A 94 2.55 13.36 -2.91
C LEU A 94 2.04 13.51 -1.46
N THR A 95 1.85 12.40 -0.74
CA THR A 95 1.41 12.42 0.65
C THR A 95 2.55 12.68 1.64
N GLY A 96 3.81 12.45 1.23
CA GLY A 96 4.98 12.48 2.11
C GLY A 96 5.16 11.20 2.93
N THR A 97 4.39 10.15 2.69
CA THR A 97 4.59 8.83 3.30
C THR A 97 5.23 7.90 2.28
N VAL A 98 6.46 7.44 2.54
CA VAL A 98 7.24 6.63 1.59
C VAL A 98 6.64 5.22 1.45
N ILE A 99 6.50 4.49 2.55
CA ILE A 99 5.88 3.15 2.57
C ILE A 99 4.39 3.30 2.91
N HIS A 100 3.63 3.81 1.92
CA HIS A 100 2.20 4.11 2.12
C HIS A 100 1.36 2.84 1.97
N THR A 101 0.74 2.37 3.04
CA THR A 101 -0.03 1.12 3.10
C THR A 101 -1.10 1.02 2.01
N ASN A 102 -1.87 2.12 1.79
CA ASN A 102 -2.99 2.11 0.85
C ASN A 102 -2.56 2.39 -0.61
N LEU A 103 -1.29 2.70 -0.86
CA LEU A 103 -0.75 2.99 -2.19
C LEU A 103 0.22 1.91 -2.69
N GLY A 104 0.16 0.71 -2.11
CA GLY A 104 0.92 -0.46 -2.56
C GLY A 104 2.29 -0.63 -1.89
N ARG A 105 2.64 0.22 -0.91
CA ARG A 105 3.91 0.18 -0.15
C ARG A 105 5.15 0.42 -1.01
N ALA A 106 6.15 -0.49 -0.95
CA ALA A 106 7.41 -0.32 -1.69
C ALA A 106 7.22 -0.38 -3.21
N VAL A 107 7.85 0.55 -3.91
CA VAL A 107 8.01 0.52 -5.37
C VAL A 107 9.25 -0.29 -5.70
N LEU A 108 9.15 -1.18 -6.68
CA LEU A 108 10.25 -2.04 -7.11
C LEU A 108 11.19 -1.30 -8.05
N SER A 109 12.48 -1.69 -8.05
CA SER A 109 13.46 -1.17 -9.01
C SER A 109 13.24 -1.71 -10.42
N GLU A 110 13.75 -1.01 -11.44
CA GLU A 110 13.64 -1.45 -12.84
C GLU A 110 14.34 -2.80 -13.07
N GLU A 111 15.42 -3.09 -12.35
CA GLU A 111 16.10 -4.40 -12.40
C GLU A 111 15.19 -5.53 -11.90
N VAL A 112 14.47 -5.28 -10.81
CA VAL A 112 13.50 -6.23 -10.25
C VAL A 112 12.31 -6.41 -11.19
N ILE A 113 11.77 -5.32 -11.75
CA ILE A 113 10.67 -5.35 -12.73
C ILE A 113 11.07 -6.17 -13.95
N THR A 114 12.27 -5.99 -14.47
CA THR A 114 12.81 -6.76 -15.60
C THR A 114 12.86 -8.26 -15.27
N SER A 115 13.40 -8.63 -14.11
CA SER A 115 13.46 -10.03 -13.66
C SER A 115 12.06 -10.67 -13.55
N VAL A 116 11.06 -9.92 -13.04
CA VAL A 116 9.68 -10.39 -12.99
C VAL A 116 9.11 -10.58 -14.38
N ALA A 117 9.33 -9.62 -15.29
CA ALA A 117 8.85 -9.71 -16.67
C ALA A 117 9.44 -10.93 -17.41
N ASP A 118 10.72 -11.24 -17.21
CA ASP A 118 11.38 -12.40 -17.78
C ASP A 118 10.84 -13.71 -17.20
N ALA A 119 10.61 -13.75 -15.88
CA ALA A 119 9.97 -14.89 -15.24
C ALA A 119 8.54 -15.14 -15.75
N MET A 120 7.82 -14.09 -16.16
CA MET A 120 6.49 -14.23 -16.75
C MET A 120 6.51 -14.80 -18.17
N ARG A 121 7.53 -14.48 -18.97
CA ARG A 121 7.63 -14.88 -20.39
C ARG A 121 7.99 -16.34 -20.59
N SER A 122 8.53 -17.02 -19.57
CA SER A 122 9.14 -18.35 -19.73
C SER A 122 8.69 -19.34 -18.65
N TYR A 123 8.91 -20.63 -18.90
CA TYR A 123 8.96 -21.65 -17.85
C TYR A 123 10.20 -21.40 -16.99
N ASN A 124 10.09 -21.72 -15.68
CA ASN A 124 11.16 -21.49 -14.72
C ASN A 124 11.39 -22.74 -13.88
N ALA A 125 12.63 -22.99 -13.51
CA ALA A 125 13.03 -24.05 -12.57
C ALA A 125 12.70 -23.68 -11.12
N LEU A 126 11.40 -23.43 -10.83
CA LEU A 126 10.93 -22.95 -9.53
C LEU A 126 10.90 -24.05 -8.45
N GLU A 127 10.51 -25.26 -8.82
CA GLU A 127 10.50 -26.46 -7.98
C GLU A 127 11.17 -27.62 -8.73
N PHE A 128 12.21 -27.32 -9.49
CA PHE A 128 12.98 -28.28 -10.27
C PHE A 128 14.46 -28.05 -10.06
N ASP A 129 15.17 -29.06 -9.59
CA ASP A 129 16.61 -29.06 -9.44
C ASP A 129 17.26 -29.32 -10.81
N LEU A 130 17.93 -28.30 -11.34
CA LEU A 130 18.58 -28.40 -12.66
C LEU A 130 19.85 -29.27 -12.63
N GLU A 131 20.50 -29.41 -11.48
CA GLU A 131 21.72 -30.21 -11.34
C GLU A 131 21.41 -31.70 -11.30
N HIS A 132 20.39 -32.08 -10.51
CA HIS A 132 20.03 -33.48 -10.29
C HIS A 132 18.88 -33.98 -11.18
N GLY A 133 18.19 -33.06 -11.86
CA GLY A 133 17.06 -33.38 -12.74
C GLY A 133 15.80 -33.87 -12.02
N GLU A 134 15.63 -33.50 -10.76
CA GLU A 134 14.53 -33.94 -9.91
C GLU A 134 13.73 -32.78 -9.31
N ARG A 135 12.72 -33.11 -8.52
CA ARG A 135 11.90 -32.10 -7.85
C ARG A 135 12.68 -31.44 -6.70
N GLY A 136 12.82 -30.09 -6.79
CA GLY A 136 13.42 -29.24 -5.77
C GLY A 136 12.39 -28.56 -4.84
N ASP A 137 12.91 -27.84 -3.84
CA ASP A 137 12.14 -26.95 -2.98
C ASP A 137 12.17 -25.52 -3.58
N ARG A 138 11.04 -24.84 -3.57
CA ARG A 138 10.91 -23.45 -4.05
C ARG A 138 11.79 -22.47 -3.30
N ASP A 139 11.95 -22.66 -1.98
CA ASP A 139 12.71 -21.75 -1.12
C ASP A 139 14.21 -21.74 -1.48
N THR A 140 14.73 -22.80 -2.15
CA THR A 140 16.16 -22.87 -2.56
C THR A 140 16.56 -21.70 -3.48
N VAL A 141 15.61 -21.10 -4.20
CA VAL A 141 15.86 -19.91 -5.04
C VAL A 141 16.44 -18.76 -4.24
N VAL A 142 15.99 -18.57 -2.99
CA VAL A 142 16.34 -17.39 -2.17
C VAL A 142 16.99 -17.73 -0.82
N GLU A 143 16.89 -18.98 -0.34
CA GLU A 143 17.33 -19.38 1.00
C GLU A 143 18.81 -19.03 1.25
N ALA A 144 19.69 -19.36 0.30
CA ALA A 144 21.13 -19.07 0.44
C ALA A 144 21.44 -17.57 0.49
N LEU A 145 20.72 -16.74 -0.31
CA LEU A 145 20.83 -15.28 -0.28
C LEU A 145 20.37 -14.70 1.06
N ILE A 146 19.20 -15.13 1.52
CA ILE A 146 18.65 -14.68 2.81
C ILE A 146 19.58 -15.05 3.95
N CYS A 147 20.08 -16.29 3.98
CA CYS A 147 21.01 -16.74 5.03
C CYS A 147 22.31 -15.92 5.03
N ARG A 148 22.90 -15.59 3.87
CA ARG A 148 24.10 -14.74 3.79
C ARG A 148 23.85 -13.33 4.34
N LEU A 149 22.71 -12.72 3.95
CA LEU A 149 22.38 -11.35 4.33
C LEU A 149 21.98 -11.21 5.82
N THR A 150 21.44 -12.26 6.42
CA THR A 150 20.94 -12.21 7.80
C THR A 150 21.80 -12.93 8.80
N GLY A 151 22.72 -13.81 8.36
CA GLY A 151 23.48 -14.70 9.22
C GLY A 151 22.68 -15.91 9.74
N ALA A 152 21.47 -16.15 9.22
CA ALA A 152 20.62 -17.27 9.62
C ALA A 152 21.18 -18.63 9.16
N GLN A 153 20.85 -19.70 9.88
CA GLN A 153 21.19 -21.09 9.50
C GLN A 153 20.26 -21.66 8.42
N ALA A 154 19.01 -21.17 8.37
CA ALA A 154 18.00 -21.56 7.40
C ALA A 154 16.96 -20.45 7.22
N ALA A 155 16.25 -20.48 6.09
CA ALA A 155 15.21 -19.51 5.79
C ALA A 155 14.05 -20.15 5.02
N THR A 156 12.88 -19.52 5.11
CA THR A 156 11.71 -19.85 4.30
C THR A 156 10.89 -18.59 4.03
N VAL A 157 10.13 -18.61 2.95
CA VAL A 157 9.35 -17.44 2.50
C VAL A 157 7.88 -17.79 2.35
N VAL A 158 7.02 -16.91 2.84
CA VAL A 158 5.56 -16.99 2.71
C VAL A 158 5.00 -15.69 2.12
N ASN A 159 3.71 -15.65 1.81
CA ASN A 159 3.11 -14.56 1.04
C ASN A 159 3.03 -13.19 1.75
N ASN A 160 3.15 -13.11 3.07
CA ASN A 160 3.28 -11.87 3.83
C ASN A 160 3.73 -12.14 5.28
N CYS A 161 4.11 -11.09 6.04
CA CYS A 161 4.57 -11.23 7.41
C CYS A 161 3.50 -11.77 8.37
N ALA A 162 2.22 -11.42 8.18
CA ALA A 162 1.13 -11.97 8.99
C ALA A 162 1.01 -13.50 8.86
N ALA A 163 1.19 -14.03 7.63
CA ALA A 163 1.26 -15.46 7.38
C ALA A 163 2.52 -16.08 7.98
N ALA A 164 3.65 -15.36 8.01
CA ALA A 164 4.87 -15.80 8.66
C ALA A 164 4.67 -16.00 10.16
N VAL A 165 4.07 -15.02 10.84
CA VAL A 165 3.73 -15.09 12.25
C VAL A 165 2.76 -16.25 12.52
N LEU A 166 1.67 -16.35 11.78
CA LEU A 166 0.68 -17.43 11.96
C LEU A 166 1.32 -18.81 11.76
N LEU A 167 2.07 -18.99 10.67
CA LEU A 167 2.73 -20.27 10.38
C LEU A 167 3.72 -20.68 11.47
N SER A 168 4.55 -19.74 11.94
CA SER A 168 5.53 -19.98 12.99
C SER A 168 4.86 -20.35 14.31
N LEU A 169 3.81 -19.62 14.71
CA LEU A 169 3.03 -19.92 15.90
C LEU A 169 2.37 -21.30 15.84
N VAL A 170 1.75 -21.66 14.71
CA VAL A 170 1.10 -22.98 14.54
C VAL A 170 2.15 -24.09 14.57
N ALA A 171 3.29 -23.90 13.90
CA ALA A 171 4.32 -24.93 13.82
C ALA A 171 5.07 -25.18 15.14
N LEU A 172 5.23 -24.14 15.97
CA LEU A 172 6.05 -24.19 17.18
C LEU A 172 5.23 -24.17 18.48
N GLY A 173 4.03 -23.56 18.47
CA GLY A 173 3.26 -23.26 19.68
C GLY A 173 1.84 -23.81 19.74
N ALA A 174 1.32 -24.47 18.69
CA ALA A 174 -0.06 -24.94 18.68
C ALA A 174 -0.40 -25.86 19.87
N ARG A 175 -1.54 -25.59 20.54
CA ARG A 175 -2.04 -26.29 21.74
C ARG A 175 -1.15 -26.15 22.98
N ARG A 176 -0.16 -25.27 22.92
CA ARG A 176 0.78 -25.01 24.03
C ARG A 176 0.71 -23.53 24.44
N GLU A 177 1.36 -23.22 25.55
CA GLU A 177 1.46 -21.87 26.06
C GLU A 177 2.54 -21.08 25.29
N VAL A 178 2.21 -19.85 24.92
CA VAL A 178 3.08 -18.89 24.24
C VAL A 178 3.12 -17.62 25.08
N ILE A 179 4.30 -17.25 25.56
CA ILE A 179 4.50 -16.11 26.45
C ILE A 179 4.84 -14.87 25.62
N ILE A 180 4.17 -13.75 25.91
CA ILE A 180 4.44 -12.44 25.29
C ILE A 180 4.24 -11.33 26.32
N SER A 181 5.03 -10.25 26.22
CA SER A 181 4.81 -9.05 27.03
C SER A 181 3.50 -8.36 26.68
N ARG A 182 2.79 -7.86 27.69
CA ARG A 182 1.58 -7.05 27.51
C ARG A 182 1.83 -5.84 26.63
N SER A 183 2.99 -5.19 26.77
CA SER A 183 3.38 -4.03 25.97
C SER A 183 3.68 -4.35 24.50
N GLU A 184 3.69 -5.63 24.10
CA GLU A 184 4.02 -6.09 22.74
C GLU A 184 2.82 -6.72 22.02
N GLN A 185 1.61 -6.63 22.60
CA GLN A 185 0.38 -7.08 21.98
C GLN A 185 -0.13 -6.07 20.96
N ILE A 186 0.61 -5.93 19.89
CA ILE A 186 0.42 -4.94 18.83
C ILE A 186 -0.85 -5.18 18.00
N GLU A 187 -1.42 -4.08 17.47
CA GLU A 187 -2.40 -4.09 16.38
C GLU A 187 -1.82 -3.29 15.21
N ILE A 188 -1.77 -3.90 14.01
CA ILE A 188 -1.22 -3.29 12.80
C ILE A 188 -2.20 -3.46 11.63
N GLY A 189 -2.30 -2.43 10.78
CA GLY A 189 -2.88 -2.54 9.45
C GLY A 189 -4.35 -2.94 9.39
N GLY A 190 -5.18 -2.44 10.32
CA GLY A 190 -6.64 -2.53 10.21
C GLY A 190 -7.27 -3.82 10.71
N SER A 191 -6.56 -4.70 11.42
CA SER A 191 -7.10 -5.81 12.22
C SER A 191 -6.11 -6.93 12.52
N PHE A 192 -4.83 -6.80 12.22
CA PHE A 192 -3.84 -7.76 12.68
C PHE A 192 -3.53 -7.50 14.15
N ARG A 193 -4.12 -8.29 15.04
CA ARG A 193 -3.88 -8.25 16.49
C ARG A 193 -3.12 -9.49 16.91
N MET A 194 -1.99 -9.32 17.57
CA MET A 194 -1.17 -10.44 18.02
C MET A 194 -1.96 -11.47 18.85
N PRO A 195 -2.82 -11.08 19.82
CA PRO A 195 -3.65 -12.04 20.56
C PRO A 195 -4.62 -12.84 19.66
N ASP A 196 -5.23 -12.21 18.66
CA ASP A 196 -6.17 -12.87 17.77
C ASP A 196 -5.45 -13.87 16.85
N ILE A 197 -4.24 -13.53 16.40
CA ILE A 197 -3.40 -14.44 15.61
C ILE A 197 -2.92 -15.63 16.45
N MET A 198 -2.52 -15.41 17.69
CA MET A 198 -2.18 -16.50 18.62
C MET A 198 -3.36 -17.44 18.85
N LYS A 199 -4.57 -16.87 19.02
CA LYS A 199 -5.81 -17.66 19.13
C LYS A 199 -6.09 -18.44 17.86
N ALA A 200 -5.97 -17.81 16.68
CA ALA A 200 -6.13 -18.46 15.37
C ALA A 200 -5.10 -19.57 15.14
N ALA A 201 -3.89 -19.43 15.68
CA ALA A 201 -2.84 -20.45 15.69
C ALA A 201 -3.12 -21.59 16.69
N ASN A 202 -4.24 -21.54 17.43
CA ASN A 202 -4.56 -22.48 18.49
C ASN A 202 -3.49 -22.51 19.62
N CYS A 203 -2.82 -21.37 19.85
CA CYS A 203 -1.91 -21.17 20.96
C CYS A 203 -2.68 -20.68 22.21
N ARG A 204 -2.18 -21.05 23.39
CA ARG A 204 -2.64 -20.45 24.64
C ARG A 204 -1.77 -19.25 24.97
N LEU A 205 -2.32 -18.06 24.80
CA LEU A 205 -1.65 -16.81 25.15
C LEU A 205 -1.38 -16.76 26.65
N VAL A 206 -0.13 -16.48 27.03
CA VAL A 206 0.29 -16.15 28.39
C VAL A 206 0.91 -14.76 28.36
N GLU A 207 0.19 -13.81 28.94
CA GLU A 207 0.56 -12.41 28.99
C GLU A 207 1.39 -12.13 30.24
N VAL A 208 2.53 -11.43 30.12
CA VAL A 208 3.41 -11.08 31.24
C VAL A 208 3.67 -9.57 31.33
N GLY A 209 4.01 -9.12 32.54
CA GLY A 209 4.30 -7.73 32.83
C GLY A 209 3.08 -6.81 32.78
N THR A 210 3.34 -5.52 32.58
CA THR A 210 2.34 -4.44 32.49
C THR A 210 2.48 -3.69 31.17
N THR A 211 1.62 -2.70 30.93
CA THR A 211 1.62 -1.90 29.69
C THR A 211 2.96 -1.23 29.41
N ASN A 212 3.63 -0.74 30.45
CA ASN A 212 4.86 0.05 30.32
C ASN A 212 6.11 -0.65 30.90
N ARG A 213 5.95 -1.72 31.66
CA ARG A 213 7.09 -2.40 32.31
C ARG A 213 6.92 -3.90 32.29
N THR A 214 7.93 -4.60 31.76
CA THR A 214 8.08 -6.04 31.82
C THR A 214 9.51 -6.37 32.24
N HIS A 215 9.67 -7.26 33.21
CA HIS A 215 10.95 -7.67 33.75
C HIS A 215 11.20 -9.16 33.47
N LEU A 216 12.44 -9.59 33.49
CA LEU A 216 12.83 -10.98 33.22
C LEU A 216 12.12 -11.97 34.16
N ARG A 217 11.94 -11.60 35.42
CA ARG A 217 11.22 -12.42 36.41
C ARG A 217 9.77 -12.73 36.01
N ASP A 218 9.10 -11.79 35.31
CA ASP A 218 7.72 -11.96 34.86
C ASP A 218 7.62 -13.12 33.86
N TYR A 219 8.62 -13.25 32.97
CA TYR A 219 8.74 -14.39 32.06
C TYR A 219 9.11 -15.67 32.80
N GLN A 220 10.08 -15.63 33.75
CA GLN A 220 10.52 -16.79 34.52
C GLN A 220 9.37 -17.44 35.30
N GLU A 221 8.56 -16.63 36.00
CA GLU A 221 7.41 -17.08 36.78
C GLU A 221 6.28 -17.66 35.90
N ALA A 222 6.19 -17.21 34.63
CA ALA A 222 5.16 -17.66 33.68
C ALA A 222 5.49 -18.97 32.97
N ILE A 223 6.76 -19.40 32.94
CA ILE A 223 7.18 -20.65 32.29
C ILE A 223 6.65 -21.85 33.05
N LYS A 224 5.97 -22.77 32.35
CA LYS A 224 5.41 -24.02 32.88
C LYS A 224 5.71 -25.17 31.93
N GLU A 225 5.37 -26.38 32.32
CA GLU A 225 5.57 -27.60 31.51
C GLU A 225 4.92 -27.51 30.12
N LYS A 226 3.78 -26.79 29.99
CA LYS A 226 3.06 -26.60 28.72
C LYS A 226 3.57 -25.44 27.90
N THR A 227 4.52 -24.67 28.36
CA THR A 227 5.13 -23.59 27.62
C THR A 227 5.95 -24.12 26.44
N ALA A 228 5.84 -23.50 25.27
CA ALA A 228 6.57 -23.87 24.06
C ALA A 228 7.45 -22.75 23.50
N LEU A 229 7.03 -21.51 23.70
CA LEU A 229 7.56 -20.38 22.93
C LEU A 229 7.52 -19.10 23.76
N ILE A 230 8.59 -18.32 23.70
CA ILE A 230 8.61 -16.91 24.09
C ILE A 230 8.60 -16.08 22.82
N VAL A 231 7.69 -15.10 22.73
CA VAL A 231 7.52 -14.21 21.57
C VAL A 231 7.82 -12.78 21.99
N LYS A 232 8.57 -12.09 21.15
CA LYS A 232 8.74 -10.65 21.20
C LYS A 232 8.23 -10.02 19.90
N ALA A 233 7.38 -9.02 19.99
CA ALA A 233 6.89 -8.27 18.82
C ALA A 233 7.39 -6.83 18.89
N HIS A 234 8.09 -6.41 17.83
CA HIS A 234 8.59 -5.04 17.74
C HIS A 234 7.44 -4.05 17.60
N ARG A 235 7.44 -3.02 18.44
CA ARG A 235 6.45 -1.94 18.46
C ARG A 235 6.70 -0.93 17.33
N SER A 236 6.49 -1.35 16.10
CA SER A 236 6.82 -0.57 14.90
C SER A 236 5.87 0.61 14.62
N ASN A 237 4.71 0.69 15.28
CA ASN A 237 3.66 1.69 14.99
C ASN A 237 3.22 2.52 16.21
N TYR A 238 3.85 2.35 17.35
CA TYR A 238 3.67 3.19 18.54
C TYR A 238 4.92 3.18 19.43
N ALA A 239 5.06 4.19 20.27
CA ALA A 239 6.12 4.28 21.25
C ALA A 239 5.54 4.35 22.68
N VAL A 240 6.20 3.66 23.61
CA VAL A 240 5.92 3.80 25.04
C VAL A 240 7.05 4.61 25.65
N THR A 241 6.72 5.78 26.19
CA THR A 241 7.69 6.71 26.74
C THR A 241 7.47 6.96 28.24
N GLY A 242 8.50 7.44 28.94
CA GLY A 242 8.45 7.73 30.37
C GLY A 242 9.03 6.60 31.20
N PHE A 243 8.35 6.21 32.30
CA PHE A 243 8.81 5.17 33.21
C PHE A 243 8.57 3.77 32.64
N THR A 244 9.48 3.31 31.78
CA THR A 244 9.37 2.05 31.02
C THR A 244 10.45 1.07 31.40
N ALA A 245 10.22 -0.24 31.17
CA ALA A 245 11.21 -1.30 31.19
C ALA A 245 10.82 -2.40 30.22
N GLU A 246 11.79 -2.92 29.46
CA GLU A 246 11.64 -4.09 28.60
C GLU A 246 12.82 -5.03 28.77
N VAL A 247 12.62 -6.30 28.42
CA VAL A 247 13.68 -7.31 28.48
C VAL A 247 14.39 -7.40 27.15
N GLY A 248 15.72 -7.45 27.16
CA GLY A 248 16.57 -7.57 25.98
C GLY A 248 16.42 -8.93 25.28
N ASP A 249 16.72 -8.96 23.97
CA ASP A 249 16.65 -10.21 23.19
C ASP A 249 17.58 -11.28 23.74
N GLU A 250 18.81 -10.91 24.16
CA GLU A 250 19.81 -11.83 24.71
C GLU A 250 19.34 -12.51 26.00
N GLU A 251 18.71 -11.73 26.89
CA GLU A 251 18.17 -12.27 28.16
C GLU A 251 16.99 -13.23 27.91
N LEU A 252 16.08 -12.86 26.93
CA LEU A 252 14.94 -13.71 26.58
C LEU A 252 15.37 -14.99 25.86
N ALA A 253 16.36 -14.91 24.96
CA ALA A 253 16.93 -16.08 24.29
C ALA A 253 17.58 -17.03 25.30
N ALA A 254 18.42 -16.51 26.20
CA ALA A 254 19.06 -17.31 27.26
C ALA A 254 18.04 -17.99 28.16
N LEU A 255 16.99 -17.26 28.57
CA LEU A 255 15.91 -17.83 29.38
C LEU A 255 15.15 -18.93 28.63
N ALA A 256 14.78 -18.69 27.36
CA ALA A 256 14.08 -19.68 26.54
C ALA A 256 14.90 -20.96 26.41
N HIS A 257 16.17 -20.84 26.03
CA HIS A 257 17.06 -21.98 25.82
C HIS A 257 17.32 -22.77 27.12
N ALA A 258 17.46 -22.12 28.30
CA ALA A 258 17.60 -22.77 29.56
C ALA A 258 16.42 -23.70 29.91
N HIS A 259 15.24 -23.42 29.34
CA HIS A 259 14.02 -24.20 29.52
C HIS A 259 13.65 -25.06 28.29
N GLY A 260 14.51 -25.15 27.27
CA GLY A 260 14.27 -25.92 26.05
C GLY A 260 13.14 -25.37 25.19
N LEU A 261 12.86 -24.04 25.27
CA LEU A 261 11.86 -23.31 24.51
C LEU A 261 12.50 -22.65 23.30
N PHE A 262 11.69 -22.31 22.29
CA PHE A 262 12.11 -21.43 21.23
C PHE A 262 11.88 -19.96 21.60
N TYR A 263 12.76 -19.08 21.10
CA TYR A 263 12.60 -17.63 21.16
C TYR A 263 12.32 -17.06 19.76
N MET A 264 11.19 -16.38 19.60
CA MET A 264 10.69 -15.88 18.33
C MET A 264 10.55 -14.35 18.37
N VAL A 265 11.03 -13.66 17.32
CA VAL A 265 10.97 -12.20 17.19
C VAL A 265 10.23 -11.81 15.93
N ASP A 266 9.17 -11.02 16.06
CA ASP A 266 8.49 -10.36 14.94
C ASP A 266 9.00 -8.92 14.83
N LEU A 267 9.82 -8.63 13.81
CA LEU A 267 10.35 -7.29 13.54
C LEU A 267 9.42 -6.46 12.68
N GLY A 268 8.78 -7.07 11.70
CA GLY A 268 7.83 -6.41 10.82
C GLY A 268 8.42 -5.40 9.82
N SER A 269 9.42 -4.58 10.18
CA SER A 269 9.92 -3.45 9.38
C SER A 269 10.68 -3.84 8.11
N GLY A 270 11.40 -4.95 8.12
CA GLY A 270 12.10 -5.49 6.96
C GLY A 270 13.43 -4.79 6.60
N ALA A 271 14.05 -4.06 7.52
CA ALA A 271 15.39 -3.53 7.33
C ALA A 271 16.42 -4.67 7.30
N LEU A 272 17.27 -4.73 6.29
CA LEU A 272 18.40 -5.68 6.21
C LEU A 272 19.74 -5.02 6.53
N LEU A 273 19.82 -3.70 6.42
CA LEU A 273 21.03 -2.91 6.68
C LEU A 273 20.75 -1.84 7.72
N ASP A 274 21.78 -1.45 8.44
CA ASP A 274 21.70 -0.34 9.38
C ASP A 274 21.42 0.97 8.63
N MET A 275 20.22 1.48 8.79
CA MET A 275 19.75 2.70 8.15
C MET A 275 20.50 3.95 8.62
N SER A 276 21.19 3.90 9.78
CA SER A 276 22.02 4.99 10.28
C SER A 276 23.21 5.31 9.39
N ARG A 277 23.63 4.39 8.49
CA ARG A 277 24.61 4.64 7.42
C ARG A 277 24.24 5.86 6.57
N TRP A 278 22.96 6.17 6.48
CA TRP A 278 22.41 7.27 5.68
C TRP A 278 21.75 8.36 6.53
N GLY A 279 22.09 8.44 7.83
CA GLY A 279 21.54 9.43 8.73
C GLY A 279 20.07 9.19 9.12
N LEU A 280 19.52 8.02 8.80
CA LEU A 280 18.16 7.61 9.16
C LEU A 280 18.13 6.98 10.56
N PRO A 281 16.98 6.95 11.25
CA PRO A 281 16.83 6.23 12.50
C PRO A 281 17.20 4.74 12.33
N ARG A 282 17.85 4.18 13.36
CA ARG A 282 18.17 2.75 13.37
C ARG A 282 16.91 1.93 13.58
N GLU A 283 16.69 0.98 12.72
CA GLU A 283 15.68 -0.08 12.84
C GLU A 283 16.33 -1.37 13.30
N PRO A 284 15.65 -2.21 14.11
CA PRO A 284 16.15 -3.54 14.48
C PRO A 284 16.34 -4.40 13.24
N LEU A 285 17.49 -5.07 13.16
CA LEU A 285 17.83 -5.95 12.04
C LEU A 285 17.58 -7.42 12.39
N PRO A 286 17.23 -8.27 11.42
CA PRO A 286 17.18 -9.72 11.64
C PRO A 286 18.49 -10.29 12.13
N SER A 287 19.63 -9.81 11.62
CA SER A 287 20.97 -10.19 12.07
C SER A 287 21.24 -9.86 13.54
N ASP A 288 20.74 -8.70 14.02
CA ASP A 288 20.90 -8.31 15.44
C ASP A 288 20.14 -9.30 16.35
N ALA A 289 18.89 -9.63 16.01
CA ALA A 289 18.09 -10.56 16.81
C ALA A 289 18.65 -11.99 16.78
N LEU A 290 19.12 -12.45 15.61
CA LEU A 290 19.75 -13.77 15.46
C LEU A 290 21.06 -13.86 16.25
N SER A 291 21.92 -12.85 16.21
CA SER A 291 23.19 -12.80 16.96
C SER A 291 22.97 -12.82 18.47
N LYS A 292 21.81 -12.35 18.94
CA LYS A 292 21.39 -12.37 20.34
C LYS A 292 20.65 -13.67 20.72
N GLY A 293 20.59 -14.66 19.82
CA GLY A 293 20.09 -15.99 20.11
C GLY A 293 18.62 -16.21 19.72
N ALA A 294 17.98 -15.36 18.92
CA ALA A 294 16.64 -15.66 18.45
C ALA A 294 16.63 -16.90 17.54
N ASP A 295 15.71 -17.84 17.81
CA ASP A 295 15.52 -19.05 17.01
C ASP A 295 14.75 -18.80 15.73
N VAL A 296 13.84 -17.82 15.75
CA VAL A 296 13.03 -17.43 14.61
C VAL A 296 12.89 -15.92 14.58
N VAL A 297 13.16 -15.32 13.43
CA VAL A 297 12.94 -13.89 13.19
C VAL A 297 12.09 -13.74 11.92
N MET A 298 11.08 -12.87 11.96
CA MET A 298 10.20 -12.63 10.84
C MET A 298 10.19 -11.15 10.47
N PHE A 299 10.09 -10.90 9.16
CA PHE A 299 10.02 -9.53 8.64
C PHE A 299 9.36 -9.46 7.26
N SER A 300 8.96 -8.25 6.86
CA SER A 300 8.24 -7.98 5.60
C SER A 300 9.18 -7.67 4.45
N GLY A 301 8.88 -8.19 3.25
CA GLY A 301 9.64 -7.87 2.03
C GLY A 301 9.26 -6.53 1.41
N ASP A 302 8.04 -6.05 1.60
CA ASP A 302 7.45 -4.89 0.92
C ASP A 302 7.48 -3.59 1.74
N LYS A 303 8.35 -3.53 2.75
CA LYS A 303 8.58 -2.33 3.55
C LYS A 303 9.99 -1.80 3.31
N LEU A 304 10.83 -1.68 4.34
CA LEU A 304 12.18 -1.13 4.25
C LEU A 304 13.12 -1.93 3.34
N LEU A 305 12.87 -3.23 3.18
CA LEU A 305 13.59 -4.04 2.19
C LEU A 305 13.39 -3.52 0.75
N GLY A 306 12.28 -2.86 0.46
CA GLY A 306 12.01 -2.33 -0.90
C GLY A 306 11.72 -3.41 -1.94
N GLY A 307 11.34 -4.60 -1.51
CA GLY A 307 11.01 -5.76 -2.34
C GLY A 307 9.51 -6.00 -2.50
N PRO A 308 9.12 -7.19 -2.99
CA PRO A 308 7.73 -7.58 -3.14
C PRO A 308 7.10 -7.90 -1.79
N GLN A 309 5.75 -7.93 -1.74
CA GLN A 309 5.05 -8.45 -0.58
C GLN A 309 5.42 -9.92 -0.37
N ALA A 310 6.12 -10.17 0.73
CA ALA A 310 6.52 -11.47 1.23
C ALA A 310 6.72 -11.41 2.74
N GLY A 311 6.56 -12.54 3.42
CA GLY A 311 6.99 -12.74 4.80
C GLY A 311 8.24 -13.61 4.79
N LEU A 312 9.35 -13.07 5.24
CA LEU A 312 10.60 -13.82 5.39
C LEU A 312 10.67 -14.36 6.80
N ILE A 313 11.01 -15.63 6.93
CA ILE A 313 11.20 -16.35 8.20
C ILE A 313 12.60 -16.90 8.18
N VAL A 314 13.44 -16.45 9.11
CA VAL A 314 14.86 -16.82 9.22
C VAL A 314 15.15 -17.33 10.63
N GLY A 315 16.15 -18.19 10.78
CA GLY A 315 16.50 -18.64 12.13
C GLY A 315 17.35 -19.90 12.18
N SER A 316 17.24 -20.58 13.33
CA SER A 316 17.91 -21.87 13.56
C SER A 316 17.33 -22.94 12.62
N ARG A 317 18.19 -23.84 12.12
CA ARG A 317 17.75 -24.95 11.27
C ARG A 317 16.64 -25.77 11.92
N ALA A 318 16.77 -26.03 13.22
CA ALA A 318 15.80 -26.80 13.97
C ALA A 318 14.39 -26.18 13.97
N ALA A 319 14.28 -24.87 14.11
CA ALA A 319 13.01 -24.17 14.08
C ALA A 319 12.45 -24.07 12.64
N ILE A 320 13.28 -23.65 11.68
CA ILE A 320 12.86 -23.48 10.29
C ILE A 320 12.43 -24.80 9.65
N ASP A 321 13.10 -25.91 9.91
CA ASP A 321 12.70 -27.23 9.40
C ASP A 321 11.31 -27.65 9.91
N LYS A 322 10.98 -27.35 11.18
CA LYS A 322 9.61 -27.59 11.71
C LYS A 322 8.58 -26.74 10.97
N ILE A 323 8.89 -25.46 10.72
CA ILE A 323 8.01 -24.53 10.00
C ILE A 323 7.83 -24.99 8.55
N LYS A 324 8.90 -25.36 7.85
CA LYS A 324 8.87 -25.83 6.45
C LYS A 324 8.06 -27.13 6.29
N LYS A 325 8.12 -28.04 7.28
CA LYS A 325 7.37 -29.31 7.27
C LYS A 325 5.88 -29.15 7.57
N HIS A 326 5.44 -28.02 8.11
CA HIS A 326 4.03 -27.82 8.46
C HIS A 326 3.14 -27.70 7.21
N PRO A 327 1.96 -28.38 7.14
CA PRO A 327 1.09 -28.38 5.96
C PRO A 327 0.67 -26.99 5.47
N LEU A 328 0.48 -26.02 6.40
CA LEU A 328 0.14 -24.64 6.05
C LEU A 328 1.23 -23.91 5.27
N LYS A 329 2.49 -24.37 5.29
CA LYS A 329 3.57 -23.81 4.45
C LYS A 329 3.17 -23.84 2.97
N ARG A 330 2.53 -24.93 2.51
CA ARG A 330 2.03 -25.03 1.13
C ARG A 330 0.90 -24.04 0.85
N THR A 331 0.04 -23.80 1.81
CA THR A 331 -1.06 -22.83 1.70
C THR A 331 -0.55 -21.39 1.57
N PHE A 332 0.52 -21.04 2.27
CA PHE A 332 1.11 -19.69 2.30
C PHE A 332 2.27 -19.48 1.32
N ARG A 333 2.53 -20.41 0.42
CA ARG A 333 3.65 -20.30 -0.51
C ARG A 333 3.48 -19.12 -1.48
N VAL A 334 4.55 -18.44 -1.80
CA VAL A 334 4.61 -17.34 -2.76
C VAL A 334 4.53 -17.83 -4.21
N SER A 335 4.08 -16.96 -5.13
CA SER A 335 4.09 -17.24 -6.57
C SER A 335 5.50 -17.14 -7.16
N LYS A 336 5.67 -17.60 -8.42
CA LYS A 336 6.94 -17.42 -9.14
C LYS A 336 7.31 -15.94 -9.33
N LEU A 337 6.31 -15.06 -9.46
CA LEU A 337 6.54 -13.63 -9.66
C LEU A 337 7.13 -12.97 -8.40
N VAL A 338 6.58 -13.32 -7.24
CA VAL A 338 7.10 -12.86 -5.96
C VAL A 338 8.50 -13.42 -5.71
N MET A 339 8.74 -14.68 -6.07
CA MET A 339 10.05 -15.31 -5.92
C MET A 339 11.10 -14.62 -6.79
N ALA A 340 10.81 -14.38 -8.06
CA ALA A 340 11.71 -13.65 -8.97
C ALA A 340 11.99 -12.21 -8.50
N ALA A 341 10.95 -11.50 -8.03
CA ALA A 341 11.12 -10.16 -7.49
C ALA A 341 11.97 -10.16 -6.21
N LEU A 342 11.72 -11.13 -5.31
CA LEU A 342 12.47 -11.23 -4.05
C LEU A 342 13.93 -11.60 -4.30
N GLU A 343 14.21 -12.58 -5.17
CA GLU A 343 15.56 -12.95 -5.55
C GLU A 343 16.33 -11.75 -6.11
N ALA A 344 15.74 -11.06 -7.10
CA ALA A 344 16.36 -9.89 -7.70
C ALA A 344 16.62 -8.77 -6.65
N THR A 345 15.66 -8.51 -5.75
CA THR A 345 15.85 -7.54 -4.66
C THR A 345 16.99 -7.94 -3.74
N LEU A 346 17.05 -9.20 -3.29
CA LEU A 346 18.11 -9.68 -2.40
C LEU A 346 19.49 -9.64 -3.05
N ARG A 347 19.58 -9.87 -4.38
CA ARG A 347 20.85 -9.71 -5.13
C ARG A 347 21.36 -8.28 -5.15
N LEU A 348 20.46 -7.27 -5.13
CA LEU A 348 20.87 -5.87 -4.97
C LEU A 348 21.60 -5.69 -3.63
N TYR A 349 21.04 -6.20 -2.54
CA TYR A 349 21.66 -6.14 -1.22
C TYR A 349 22.96 -6.95 -1.12
N ASP A 350 23.01 -8.13 -1.73
CA ASP A 350 24.22 -8.99 -1.74
C ASP A 350 25.39 -8.31 -2.46
N SER A 351 25.12 -7.48 -3.46
CA SER A 351 26.14 -6.69 -4.16
C SER A 351 26.67 -5.50 -3.35
N ASP A 352 25.90 -4.98 -2.40
CA ASP A 352 26.13 -3.76 -1.60
C ASP A 352 26.67 -2.56 -2.41
N HIS A 353 26.31 -2.50 -3.70
CA HIS A 353 26.76 -1.48 -4.63
C HIS A 353 25.65 -0.50 -4.95
N ASP A 354 25.85 0.77 -4.65
CA ASP A 354 24.98 1.91 -4.99
C ASP A 354 23.49 1.69 -4.63
N LEU A 355 23.23 1.09 -3.47
CA LEU A 355 21.89 0.70 -3.03
C LEU A 355 20.90 1.87 -2.99
N VAL A 356 21.38 3.06 -2.62
CA VAL A 356 20.55 4.27 -2.53
C VAL A 356 19.91 4.61 -3.88
N ASN A 357 20.63 4.46 -4.98
CA ASN A 357 20.11 4.77 -6.30
C ASN A 357 19.36 3.59 -6.94
N ARG A 358 19.65 2.35 -6.51
CA ARG A 358 19.06 1.14 -7.10
C ARG A 358 17.80 0.69 -6.40
N ILE A 359 17.57 1.06 -5.13
CA ILE A 359 16.39 0.69 -4.36
C ILE A 359 15.52 1.93 -4.14
N PRO A 360 14.35 2.04 -4.81
CA PRO A 360 13.52 3.25 -4.78
C PRO A 360 13.13 3.70 -3.36
N VAL A 361 12.89 2.76 -2.45
CA VAL A 361 12.57 3.09 -1.05
C VAL A 361 13.75 3.80 -0.39
N LEU A 362 14.98 3.30 -0.55
CA LEU A 362 16.18 3.95 -0.01
C LEU A 362 16.41 5.33 -0.65
N ALA A 363 16.28 5.43 -1.98
CA ALA A 363 16.38 6.70 -2.69
C ALA A 363 15.41 7.76 -2.13
N MET A 364 14.15 7.38 -1.90
CA MET A 364 13.16 8.30 -1.32
C MET A 364 13.47 8.67 0.13
N LEU A 365 13.93 7.71 0.95
CA LEU A 365 14.22 7.95 2.35
C LEU A 365 15.44 8.87 2.56
N THR A 366 16.46 8.71 1.73
CA THR A 366 17.74 9.46 1.82
C THR A 366 17.75 10.77 1.03
N ARG A 367 16.66 11.06 0.28
CA ARG A 367 16.57 12.24 -0.58
C ARG A 367 16.71 13.52 0.24
N GLU A 368 17.62 14.39 -0.17
CA GLU A 368 17.89 15.67 0.47
C GLU A 368 16.73 16.66 0.33
N ARG A 369 16.46 17.43 1.38
CA ARG A 369 15.37 18.41 1.36
C ARG A 369 15.49 19.41 0.22
N GLU A 370 16.72 19.83 -0.14
CA GLU A 370 16.92 20.80 -1.21
C GLU A 370 16.52 20.24 -2.58
N ASP A 371 16.82 18.97 -2.85
CA ASP A 371 16.37 18.29 -4.09
C ASP A 371 14.86 18.18 -4.16
N ILE A 372 14.23 17.92 -3.01
CA ILE A 372 12.75 17.89 -2.92
C ILE A 372 12.17 19.27 -3.17
N ARG A 373 12.79 20.33 -2.63
CA ARG A 373 12.38 21.73 -2.81
C ARG A 373 12.46 22.14 -4.28
N GLN A 374 13.51 21.73 -4.99
CA GLN A 374 13.65 21.95 -6.43
C GLN A 374 12.55 21.22 -7.22
N ALA A 375 12.23 19.97 -6.86
CA ALA A 375 11.11 19.26 -7.46
C ALA A 375 9.77 19.96 -7.21
N CYS A 376 9.53 20.48 -6.00
CA CYS A 376 8.36 21.32 -5.70
C CYS A 376 8.29 22.53 -6.64
N ALA A 377 9.42 23.23 -6.85
CA ALA A 377 9.45 24.40 -7.73
C ALA A 377 9.06 24.08 -9.19
N ARG A 378 9.49 22.91 -9.69
CA ARG A 378 9.14 22.47 -11.04
C ARG A 378 7.66 22.11 -11.21
N VAL A 379 7.05 21.47 -10.19
CA VAL A 379 5.65 21.00 -10.30
C VAL A 379 4.61 22.01 -9.77
N MET A 380 5.01 22.98 -8.95
CA MET A 380 4.11 23.95 -8.34
C MET A 380 3.21 24.69 -9.37
N PRO A 381 3.72 25.20 -10.52
CA PRO A 381 2.86 25.89 -11.49
C PRO A 381 1.73 24.98 -12.01
N ARG A 382 2.02 23.70 -12.22
CA ARG A 382 1.04 22.73 -12.69
C ARG A 382 0.00 22.39 -11.62
N LEU A 383 0.42 22.19 -10.39
CA LEU A 383 -0.48 21.93 -9.25
C LEU A 383 -1.39 23.13 -8.99
N ALA A 384 -0.87 24.35 -9.07
CA ALA A 384 -1.64 25.59 -8.95
C ALA A 384 -2.68 25.75 -10.09
N GLN A 385 -2.29 25.44 -11.33
CA GLN A 385 -3.19 25.45 -12.47
C GLN A 385 -4.38 24.49 -12.28
N ILE A 386 -4.13 23.28 -11.82
CA ILE A 386 -5.19 22.27 -11.57
C ILE A 386 -6.12 22.73 -10.44
N ALA A 387 -5.58 23.30 -9.36
CA ALA A 387 -6.36 23.79 -8.23
C ALA A 387 -7.23 25.01 -8.59
N GLY A 388 -6.79 25.80 -9.57
CA GLY A 388 -7.48 26.98 -10.05
C GLY A 388 -7.28 28.23 -9.19
N PRO A 389 -7.90 29.36 -9.60
CA PRO A 389 -7.58 30.70 -9.06
C PRO A 389 -8.04 30.93 -7.60
N ARG A 390 -8.77 29.99 -7.01
CA ARG A 390 -9.20 30.08 -5.60
C ARG A 390 -8.11 29.73 -4.60
N PHE A 391 -6.93 29.33 -5.07
CA PHE A 391 -5.82 28.89 -4.22
C PHE A 391 -4.57 29.72 -4.50
N ARG A 392 -3.85 30.03 -3.43
CA ARG A 392 -2.47 30.50 -3.49
C ARG A 392 -1.54 29.31 -3.30
N ALA A 393 -0.53 29.18 -4.16
CA ALA A 393 0.48 28.15 -4.07
C ALA A 393 1.80 28.71 -3.50
N ASP A 394 2.39 28.03 -2.57
CA ASP A 394 3.72 28.33 -2.00
C ASP A 394 4.49 27.04 -1.67
N ILE A 395 5.82 27.14 -1.62
CA ILE A 395 6.68 26.02 -1.22
C ILE A 395 7.02 26.18 0.25
N VAL A 396 6.73 25.14 1.03
CA VAL A 396 6.95 25.13 2.48
C VAL A 396 7.84 23.96 2.88
N ASP A 397 8.62 24.16 3.94
CA ASP A 397 9.31 23.06 4.60
C ASP A 397 8.29 22.23 5.39
N CYS A 398 8.48 20.92 5.38
CA CYS A 398 7.63 19.99 6.10
C CYS A 398 8.43 18.76 6.56
N ALA A 399 7.76 17.83 7.22
CA ALA A 399 8.32 16.55 7.58
C ALA A 399 7.52 15.42 6.91
N SER A 400 8.26 14.48 6.31
CA SER A 400 7.72 13.26 5.72
C SER A 400 7.80 12.10 6.72
N GLN A 401 7.05 11.04 6.41
CA GLN A 401 7.00 9.80 7.20
C GLN A 401 7.66 8.66 6.44
N ILE A 402 8.33 7.77 7.17
CA ILE A 402 8.83 6.51 6.60
C ILE A 402 7.64 5.66 6.18
N GLY A 403 6.65 5.46 7.06
CA GLY A 403 5.43 4.77 6.73
C GLY A 403 4.93 3.83 7.80
N SER A 404 3.76 3.23 7.58
CA SER A 404 3.11 2.31 8.50
C SER A 404 3.95 1.06 8.74
N GLY A 405 4.19 0.74 10.01
CA GLY A 405 4.97 -0.42 10.43
C GLY A 405 6.49 -0.24 10.39
N ALA A 406 6.95 1.00 10.22
CA ALA A 406 8.32 1.43 10.47
C ALA A 406 8.26 2.89 10.89
N LEU A 407 8.57 3.20 12.14
CA LEU A 407 8.62 4.54 12.75
C LEU A 407 7.49 5.48 12.33
N PRO A 408 6.41 5.60 13.12
CA PRO A 408 5.19 6.33 12.75
C PRO A 408 5.34 7.86 12.78
N GLU A 409 6.45 8.39 13.28
CA GLU A 409 6.65 9.82 13.49
C GLU A 409 7.17 10.52 12.22
N GLU A 410 6.73 11.75 11.99
CA GLU A 410 7.26 12.62 10.95
C GLU A 410 8.69 13.05 11.33
N ARG A 411 9.71 12.43 10.71
CA ARG A 411 11.12 12.69 11.07
C ARG A 411 12.01 13.05 9.90
N LEU A 412 11.54 12.87 8.66
CA LEU A 412 12.36 13.13 7.47
C LEU A 412 12.18 14.56 7.01
N PRO A 413 13.20 15.44 7.12
CA PRO A 413 13.13 16.81 6.60
C PRO A 413 12.74 16.82 5.12
N SER A 414 11.68 17.53 4.74
CA SER A 414 11.10 17.55 3.41
C SER A 414 10.63 18.93 2.98
N ALA A 415 10.14 19.03 1.74
CA ALA A 415 9.48 20.19 1.20
C ALA A 415 8.18 19.80 0.47
N ALA A 416 7.21 20.71 0.49
CA ALA A 416 5.92 20.48 -0.12
C ALA A 416 5.41 21.72 -0.87
N VAL A 417 4.59 21.50 -1.89
CA VAL A 417 3.73 22.53 -2.44
C VAL A 417 2.47 22.60 -1.59
N ARG A 418 2.23 23.77 -1.00
CA ARG A 418 1.04 24.05 -0.21
C ARG A 418 0.07 24.92 -1.03
N LEU A 419 -1.17 24.46 -1.14
CA LEU A 419 -2.28 25.20 -1.77
C LEU A 419 -3.21 25.70 -0.66
N THR A 420 -3.16 26.99 -0.39
CA THR A 420 -3.98 27.67 0.62
C THR A 420 -5.16 28.36 -0.06
N PRO A 421 -6.42 28.12 0.37
CA PRO A 421 -7.56 28.88 -0.12
C PRO A 421 -7.36 30.39 0.10
N ILE A 422 -7.69 31.22 -0.93
CA ILE A 422 -7.59 32.68 -0.82
C ILE A 422 -8.65 33.20 0.16
N ASP A 423 -9.86 32.65 0.07
CA ASP A 423 -10.95 32.97 0.98
C ASP A 423 -11.14 31.83 2.00
N SER A 424 -10.90 32.13 3.27
CA SER A 424 -11.15 31.19 4.37
C SER A 424 -12.53 31.46 4.99
N GLY A 425 -13.36 30.44 5.14
CA GLY A 425 -14.69 30.54 5.70
C GLY A 425 -15.27 29.18 6.10
N LYS A 426 -16.54 29.16 6.55
CA LYS A 426 -17.24 27.93 7.03
C LYS A 426 -17.26 26.78 6.01
N ARG A 427 -16.91 27.00 4.73
CA ARG A 427 -16.91 25.99 3.66
C ARG A 427 -15.51 25.58 3.22
N THR A 428 -14.45 26.02 3.88
CA THR A 428 -13.04 25.74 3.51
C THR A 428 -12.78 24.22 3.42
N GLY A 429 -13.17 23.43 4.39
CA GLY A 429 -12.97 21.97 4.37
C GLY A 429 -13.64 21.27 3.18
N ARG A 430 -14.83 21.74 2.78
CA ARG A 430 -15.51 21.24 1.59
C ARG A 430 -14.76 21.60 0.30
N LEU A 431 -14.30 22.84 0.18
CA LEU A 431 -13.49 23.30 -0.95
C LEU A 431 -12.21 22.47 -1.12
N LEU A 432 -11.49 22.22 -0.01
CA LEU A 432 -10.27 21.39 -0.03
C LEU A 432 -10.56 19.97 -0.48
N SER A 433 -11.64 19.36 0.02
CA SER A 433 -12.04 17.99 -0.32
C SER A 433 -12.48 17.85 -1.78
N GLU A 434 -13.25 18.83 -2.31
CA GLU A 434 -13.67 18.90 -3.71
C GLU A 434 -12.46 19.08 -4.64
N THR A 435 -11.53 19.96 -4.27
CA THR A 435 -10.30 20.18 -5.06
C THR A 435 -9.41 18.92 -5.08
N LEU A 436 -9.20 18.26 -3.95
CA LEU A 436 -8.48 16.98 -3.95
C LEU A 436 -9.20 15.91 -4.78
N ALA A 437 -10.53 15.96 -4.87
CA ALA A 437 -11.28 15.05 -5.74
C ALA A 437 -10.95 15.28 -7.23
N GLU A 438 -10.74 16.52 -7.66
CA GLU A 438 -10.31 16.83 -9.02
C GLU A 438 -8.91 16.27 -9.31
N PHE A 439 -7.96 16.38 -8.38
CA PHE A 439 -6.64 15.75 -8.51
C PHE A 439 -6.72 14.22 -8.66
N ARG A 440 -7.69 13.57 -7.98
CA ARG A 440 -7.91 12.12 -8.12
C ARG A 440 -8.58 11.71 -9.43
N LYS A 441 -9.23 12.64 -10.14
CA LYS A 441 -9.86 12.38 -11.45
C LYS A 441 -8.89 12.48 -12.63
N LEU A 442 -7.69 12.99 -12.42
CA LEU A 442 -6.67 13.06 -13.47
C LEU A 442 -6.42 11.69 -14.08
N LYS A 443 -5.94 11.65 -15.32
CA LYS A 443 -5.58 10.41 -16.03
C LYS A 443 -4.63 9.54 -15.15
N THR A 444 -3.63 10.15 -14.53
CA THR A 444 -2.85 9.59 -13.44
C THR A 444 -3.21 10.37 -12.18
N PRO A 445 -3.97 9.77 -11.24
CA PRO A 445 -4.40 10.45 -10.03
C PRO A 445 -3.23 10.95 -9.19
N VAL A 446 -3.36 12.14 -8.65
CA VAL A 446 -2.39 12.73 -7.71
C VAL A 446 -2.97 12.69 -6.30
N ILE A 447 -2.22 12.11 -5.38
CA ILE A 447 -2.64 11.93 -3.99
C ILE A 447 -1.84 12.87 -3.09
N GLY A 448 -2.53 13.83 -2.49
CA GLY A 448 -2.01 14.73 -1.46
C GLY A 448 -2.77 14.57 -0.14
N ARG A 449 -2.46 15.43 0.83
CA ARG A 449 -3.12 15.46 2.15
C ARG A 449 -3.68 16.84 2.47
N ILE A 450 -4.69 16.91 3.34
CA ILE A 450 -5.14 18.16 3.95
C ILE A 450 -4.44 18.29 5.31
N ARG A 451 -3.83 19.45 5.54
CA ARG A 451 -3.21 19.80 6.80
C ARG A 451 -3.30 21.32 7.01
N ASP A 452 -3.63 21.74 8.20
CA ASP A 452 -3.68 23.16 8.60
C ASP A 452 -4.49 24.02 7.60
N ASP A 453 -5.71 23.57 7.27
CA ASP A 453 -6.64 24.20 6.32
C ASP A 453 -6.05 24.47 4.93
N ALA A 454 -5.09 23.67 4.49
CA ALA A 454 -4.49 23.70 3.16
C ALA A 454 -4.34 22.30 2.55
N ILE A 455 -4.21 22.22 1.23
CA ILE A 455 -3.78 21.01 0.55
C ILE A 455 -2.26 21.01 0.51
N VAL A 456 -1.65 19.91 0.91
CA VAL A 456 -0.20 19.73 0.96
C VAL A 456 0.20 18.59 0.03
N PHE A 457 1.09 18.88 -0.91
CA PHE A 457 1.73 17.94 -1.82
C PHE A 457 3.22 17.85 -1.51
N ASP A 458 3.58 16.89 -0.68
CA ASP A 458 4.97 16.60 -0.29
C ASP A 458 5.67 15.82 -1.41
N CYS A 459 6.70 16.40 -2.02
CA CYS A 459 7.37 15.88 -3.21
C CYS A 459 8.47 14.85 -2.89
N ARG A 460 8.63 14.36 -1.66
CA ARG A 460 9.63 13.32 -1.33
C ARG A 460 9.51 12.08 -2.20
N CYS A 461 8.29 11.61 -2.44
CA CYS A 461 8.01 10.40 -3.21
C CYS A 461 7.86 10.65 -4.72
N LEU A 462 8.02 11.89 -5.19
CA LEU A 462 7.90 12.23 -6.60
C LEU A 462 9.12 11.71 -7.37
N SER A 463 8.92 10.65 -8.16
CA SER A 463 9.94 10.13 -9.08
C SER A 463 10.08 11.02 -10.33
N ALA A 464 11.21 10.92 -11.04
CA ALA A 464 11.39 11.61 -12.32
C ALA A 464 10.33 11.23 -13.36
N ARG A 465 9.91 9.95 -13.36
CA ARG A 465 8.81 9.45 -14.21
C ARG A 465 7.48 10.12 -13.86
N ASP A 466 7.13 10.17 -12.57
CA ASP A 466 5.86 10.76 -12.12
C ASP A 466 5.85 12.27 -12.33
N GLU A 467 6.99 12.94 -12.16
CA GLU A 467 7.17 14.36 -12.47
C GLU A 467 6.88 14.62 -13.96
N SER A 468 7.48 13.82 -14.86
CA SER A 468 7.22 13.93 -16.29
C SER A 468 5.76 13.70 -16.64
N ILE A 469 5.09 12.71 -16.04
CA ILE A 469 3.66 12.44 -16.23
C ILE A 469 2.81 13.62 -15.76
N LEU A 470 3.11 14.19 -14.58
CA LEU A 470 2.37 15.32 -14.03
C LEU A 470 2.48 16.58 -14.90
N LEU A 471 3.67 16.83 -15.44
CA LEU A 471 3.94 18.00 -16.29
C LEU A 471 3.40 17.84 -17.70
N SER A 472 3.40 16.63 -18.27
CA SER A 472 2.94 16.35 -19.65
C SER A 472 1.42 16.16 -19.76
N ALA A 473 0.71 15.94 -18.66
CA ALA A 473 -0.73 15.76 -18.69
C ALA A 473 -1.40 17.03 -19.26
N ALA A 474 -1.92 16.94 -20.47
CA ALA A 474 -2.75 18.00 -21.05
C ALA A 474 -3.97 18.25 -20.17
N SER A 475 -4.39 19.50 -20.11
CA SER A 475 -5.55 20.00 -19.34
C SER A 475 -6.84 19.30 -19.74
#